data_aee9a2b5d7dccf70824f6385716a244d
#
_entry.id   aee9a2b5d7dccf70824f6385716a244d
#
_cell.length_a   1.000
_cell.length_b   1.000
_cell.length_c   1.000
_cell.angle_alpha   90.00
_cell.angle_beta   90.00
_cell.angle_gamma   90.00
#
_symmetry.space_group_name_H-M   'P 1'
#
loop_
_entity.id
_entity.type
_entity.pdbx_description
1 polymer ?
#
loop_
_entity_poly.entity_id
_entity_poly.type
_entity_poly.pdbx_seq_one_letter_code
_entity_poly.pdbx_strand_id
1 'polypeptide(L)'
;MSTSTYEGLIASGFNPQQPLQVRKTVVTQELGKKYTLEITNGYPSTVFQVDGVIIKTGRKCDKLVLVKTKETPSEEWTQIFVELKGHDAIHGMEQLLATAKNSTFASPSNKIRKARLIATSCPSNKANPLVERIKRDFSKMKIDYKSLKPGQKDRL
;
A
#
# COMPACT_ATOMS: atom_id res chain seq x y z
N MET A 1 -23.33 -8.45 -3.11
CA MET A 1 -21.90 -8.81 -3.14
C MET A 1 -21.03 -7.56 -3.04
N SER A 2 -19.97 -7.66 -2.28
CA SER A 2 -19.06 -6.52 -2.13
C SER A 2 -18.15 -6.40 -3.35
N THR A 3 -17.98 -5.18 -3.84
CA THR A 3 -17.05 -4.88 -4.92
C THR A 3 -15.63 -4.79 -4.35
N SER A 4 -14.65 -5.38 -5.03
CA SER A 4 -13.26 -5.24 -4.65
C SER A 4 -12.78 -3.80 -4.84
N THR A 5 -11.71 -3.43 -4.14
CA THR A 5 -11.09 -2.11 -4.34
C THR A 5 -10.69 -1.93 -5.81
N TYR A 6 -10.14 -2.97 -6.43
CA TYR A 6 -9.76 -2.92 -7.85
C TYR A 6 -10.95 -2.59 -8.74
N GLU A 7 -12.05 -3.34 -8.60
CA GLU A 7 -13.25 -3.11 -9.41
C GLU A 7 -13.84 -1.72 -9.17
N GLY A 8 -13.85 -1.26 -7.93
CA GLY A 8 -14.33 0.07 -7.58
C GLY A 8 -13.52 1.18 -8.23
N LEU A 9 -12.20 1.05 -8.24
CA LEU A 9 -11.32 2.04 -8.87
C LEU A 9 -11.50 2.06 -10.38
N ILE A 10 -11.57 0.90 -11.02
CA ILE A 10 -11.79 0.79 -12.46
C ILE A 10 -13.16 1.40 -12.83
N ALA A 11 -14.21 1.07 -12.07
CA ALA A 11 -15.55 1.60 -12.32
C ALA A 11 -15.61 3.13 -12.14
N SER A 12 -14.75 3.69 -11.28
CA SER A 12 -14.65 5.14 -11.09
C SER A 12 -13.80 5.84 -12.15
N GLY A 13 -13.25 5.10 -13.11
CA GLY A 13 -12.48 5.65 -14.21
C GLY A 13 -10.99 5.77 -13.97
N PHE A 14 -10.46 5.22 -12.87
CA PHE A 14 -9.02 5.24 -12.60
C PHE A 14 -8.32 4.13 -13.37
N ASN A 15 -7.23 4.49 -14.05
CA ASN A 15 -6.41 3.52 -14.78
C ASN A 15 -5.18 3.16 -13.95
N PRO A 16 -4.84 1.87 -13.82
CA PRO A 16 -3.62 1.50 -13.10
C PRO A 16 -2.37 1.90 -13.88
N GLN A 17 -1.30 2.23 -13.16
CA GLN A 17 0.01 2.45 -13.76
C GLN A 17 0.58 1.14 -14.33
N GLN A 18 0.30 0.02 -13.66
CA GLN A 18 0.63 -1.31 -14.12
C GLN A 18 -0.65 -2.12 -14.15
N PRO A 19 -1.06 -2.63 -15.31
CA PRO A 19 -2.32 -3.37 -15.43
C PRO A 19 -2.28 -4.68 -14.65
N LEU A 20 -3.46 -5.20 -14.30
CA LEU A 20 -3.60 -6.46 -13.58
C LEU A 20 -3.09 -7.60 -14.45
N GLN A 21 -1.98 -8.21 -14.04
CA GLN A 21 -1.39 -9.39 -14.70
C GLN A 21 -0.43 -10.10 -13.78
N VAL A 22 -0.10 -11.33 -14.10
CA VAL A 22 0.86 -12.12 -13.33
C VAL A 22 2.26 -11.57 -13.51
N ARG A 23 2.94 -11.30 -12.39
CA ARG A 23 4.33 -10.86 -12.34
C ARG A 23 5.04 -11.56 -11.19
N LYS A 24 6.30 -11.92 -11.39
CA LYS A 24 7.12 -12.45 -10.30
C LYS A 24 7.61 -11.35 -9.38
N THR A 25 7.77 -10.15 -9.91
CA THR A 25 8.27 -8.99 -9.17
C THR A 25 7.47 -7.77 -9.57
N VAL A 26 6.99 -7.02 -8.58
CA VAL A 26 6.38 -5.71 -8.78
C VAL A 26 7.40 -4.67 -8.36
N VAL A 27 7.68 -3.72 -9.24
CA VAL A 27 8.56 -2.59 -8.92
C VAL A 27 7.81 -1.31 -9.22
N THR A 28 7.74 -0.41 -8.25
CA THR A 28 7.18 0.92 -8.44
C THR A 28 8.11 1.93 -7.82
N GLN A 29 8.14 3.13 -8.39
CA GLN A 29 9.09 4.16 -7.94
C GLN A 29 8.49 5.55 -8.02
N GLU A 30 9.05 6.45 -7.22
CA GLU A 30 8.71 7.86 -7.17
C GLU A 30 9.97 8.64 -6.82
N LEU A 31 10.35 9.61 -7.64
CA LEU A 31 11.51 10.47 -7.39
C LEU A 31 12.79 9.67 -7.03
N GLY A 32 13.05 8.62 -7.79
CA GLY A 32 14.24 7.79 -7.61
C GLY A 32 14.19 6.79 -6.46
N LYS A 33 13.12 6.74 -5.70
CA LYS A 33 12.95 5.75 -4.63
C LYS A 33 12.07 4.62 -5.12
N LYS A 34 12.41 3.40 -4.73
CA LYS A 34 11.86 2.18 -5.31
C LYS A 34 11.30 1.25 -4.25
N TYR A 35 10.10 0.74 -4.50
CA TYR A 35 9.51 -0.37 -3.76
C TYR A 35 9.52 -1.61 -4.64
N THR A 36 10.03 -2.72 -4.12
CA THR A 36 10.10 -4.00 -4.83
C THR A 36 9.38 -5.07 -4.03
N LEU A 37 8.40 -5.72 -4.65
CA LEU A 37 7.63 -6.80 -4.03
C LEU A 37 7.84 -8.08 -4.83
N GLU A 38 8.28 -9.15 -4.16
CA GLU A 38 8.39 -10.48 -4.77
C GLU A 38 7.10 -11.26 -4.57
N ILE A 39 6.58 -11.82 -5.67
CA ILE A 39 5.37 -12.64 -5.68
C ILE A 39 5.73 -14.01 -6.27
N THR A 40 5.88 -15.01 -5.40
CA THR A 40 6.32 -16.34 -5.82
C THR A 40 5.18 -17.27 -6.21
N ASN A 41 3.93 -16.89 -5.93
CA ASN A 41 2.77 -17.77 -6.05
C ASN A 41 2.00 -17.63 -7.38
N GLY A 42 2.47 -16.79 -8.29
CA GLY A 42 1.80 -16.57 -9.58
C GLY A 42 0.52 -15.76 -9.50
N TYR A 43 0.31 -15.00 -8.43
CA TYR A 43 -0.86 -14.15 -8.28
C TYR A 43 -0.79 -12.92 -9.18
N PRO A 44 -1.91 -12.53 -9.84
CA PRO A 44 -1.95 -11.28 -10.59
C PRO A 44 -1.82 -10.07 -9.66
N SER A 45 -1.14 -9.06 -10.14
CA SER A 45 -0.93 -7.82 -9.39
C SER A 45 -1.15 -6.61 -10.27
N THR A 46 -1.46 -5.47 -9.63
CA THR A 46 -1.66 -4.19 -10.29
C THR A 46 -1.16 -3.08 -9.39
N VAL A 47 -0.79 -1.94 -9.97
CA VAL A 47 -0.30 -0.77 -9.24
C VAL A 47 -1.09 0.46 -9.67
N PHE A 48 -1.58 1.23 -8.69
CA PHE A 48 -2.24 2.51 -8.92
C PHE A 48 -1.43 3.64 -8.32
N GLN A 49 -1.43 4.78 -9.00
CA GLN A 49 -0.96 6.03 -8.42
C GLN A 49 -2.06 6.58 -7.52
N VAL A 50 -1.75 6.84 -6.25
CA VAL A 50 -2.71 7.41 -5.30
C VAL A 50 -2.58 8.92 -5.26
N ASP A 51 -1.37 9.42 -5.01
CA ASP A 51 -1.10 10.85 -4.89
C ASP A 51 -1.38 11.58 -6.21
N GLY A 52 -2.31 12.53 -6.14
CA GLY A 52 -2.64 13.39 -7.29
C GLY A 52 -3.54 12.75 -8.33
N VAL A 53 -3.89 11.47 -8.19
CA VAL A 53 -4.76 10.76 -9.12
C VAL A 53 -6.03 10.28 -8.43
N ILE A 54 -5.91 9.38 -7.46
CA ILE A 54 -7.08 8.89 -6.71
C ILE A 54 -7.44 9.88 -5.60
N ILE A 55 -6.45 10.33 -4.83
CA ILE A 55 -6.63 11.35 -3.80
C ILE A 55 -5.86 12.60 -4.24
N LYS A 56 -6.58 13.68 -4.48
CA LYS A 56 -6.01 14.92 -5.00
C LYS A 56 -5.65 15.92 -3.93
N THR A 57 -6.30 15.84 -2.76
CA THR A 57 -6.08 16.77 -1.64
C THR A 57 -5.95 16.01 -0.34
N GLY A 58 -5.26 16.62 0.64
CA GLY A 58 -5.07 16.04 1.96
C GLY A 58 -3.91 15.06 2.01
N ARG A 59 -3.81 14.35 3.12
CA ARG A 59 -2.76 13.35 3.35
C ARG A 59 -3.03 12.09 2.55
N LYS A 60 -2.02 11.62 1.82
CA LYS A 60 -2.13 10.47 0.94
C LYS A 60 -0.76 9.85 0.71
N CYS A 61 -0.73 8.53 0.56
CA CYS A 61 0.50 7.84 0.17
C CYS A 61 0.71 7.89 -1.35
N ASP A 62 1.86 7.42 -1.81
CA ASP A 62 2.23 7.49 -3.24
C ASP A 62 1.52 6.44 -4.08
N LYS A 63 1.55 5.19 -3.67
CA LYS A 63 1.13 4.06 -4.49
C LYS A 63 0.22 3.09 -3.73
N LEU A 64 -0.60 2.39 -4.51
CA LEU A 64 -1.40 1.27 -4.03
C LEU A 64 -1.07 0.05 -4.88
N VAL A 65 -0.64 -1.04 -4.24
CA VAL A 65 -0.42 -2.32 -4.89
C VAL A 65 -1.54 -3.26 -4.45
N LEU A 66 -2.19 -3.90 -5.43
CA LEU A 66 -3.23 -4.89 -5.17
C LEU A 66 -2.81 -6.21 -5.77
N VAL A 67 -2.86 -7.27 -4.97
CA VAL A 67 -2.52 -8.62 -5.42
C VAL A 67 -3.74 -9.51 -5.21
N LYS A 68 -4.24 -10.10 -6.29
CA LYS A 68 -5.38 -11.02 -6.21
C LYS A 68 -4.87 -12.40 -5.83
N THR A 69 -5.15 -12.81 -4.60
CA THR A 69 -4.65 -14.07 -4.05
C THR A 69 -5.63 -15.22 -4.19
N LYS A 70 -6.87 -14.95 -4.55
CA LYS A 70 -7.90 -15.97 -4.74
C LYS A 70 -8.99 -15.43 -5.68
N GLU A 71 -9.53 -16.30 -6.54
CA GLU A 71 -10.62 -15.92 -7.44
C GLU A 71 -11.96 -16.57 -7.07
N THR A 72 -11.93 -17.81 -6.65
CA THR A 72 -13.15 -18.57 -6.39
C THR A 72 -13.12 -19.22 -5.02
N PRO A 73 -14.28 -19.40 -4.35
CA PRO A 73 -15.63 -18.99 -4.76
C PRO A 73 -15.85 -17.48 -4.69
N SER A 74 -15.00 -16.74 -3.97
CA SER A 74 -15.03 -15.29 -3.91
C SER A 74 -13.60 -14.74 -3.98
N GLU A 75 -13.45 -13.53 -4.53
CA GLU A 75 -12.14 -12.90 -4.64
C GLU A 75 -11.58 -12.52 -3.29
N GLU A 76 -10.27 -12.76 -3.14
CA GLU A 76 -9.50 -12.28 -1.99
C GLU A 76 -8.28 -11.53 -2.51
N TRP A 77 -7.96 -10.44 -1.83
CA TRP A 77 -6.88 -9.54 -2.22
C TRP A 77 -5.97 -9.24 -1.05
N THR A 78 -4.70 -9.01 -1.36
CA THR A 78 -3.76 -8.33 -0.46
C THR A 78 -3.63 -6.89 -0.94
N GLN A 79 -3.90 -5.95 -0.05
CA GLN A 79 -3.86 -4.51 -0.32
C GLN A 79 -2.63 -3.92 0.35
N ILE A 80 -1.76 -3.27 -0.42
CA ILE A 80 -0.51 -2.71 0.08
C ILE A 80 -0.44 -1.23 -0.26
N PHE A 81 -0.42 -0.38 0.77
CA PHE A 81 -0.17 1.05 0.62
C PHE A 81 1.33 1.30 0.71
N VAL A 82 1.87 2.08 -0.20
CA VAL A 82 3.31 2.34 -0.30
C VAL A 82 3.58 3.84 -0.29
N GLU A 83 4.47 4.26 0.59
CA GLU A 83 4.98 5.61 0.67
C GLU A 83 6.49 5.59 0.44
N LEU A 84 6.94 6.40 -0.52
CA LEU A 84 8.33 6.44 -0.95
C LEU A 84 8.97 7.74 -0.46
N LYS A 85 9.54 7.71 0.76
CA LYS A 85 10.12 8.88 1.44
C LYS A 85 11.64 8.73 1.59
N GLY A 86 12.39 9.77 1.24
CA GLY A 86 13.81 9.82 1.58
C GLY A 86 14.02 10.33 3.00
N HIS A 87 13.27 11.37 3.36
CA HIS A 87 13.34 12.04 4.65
C HIS A 87 11.94 12.16 5.23
N ASP A 88 11.85 12.61 6.48
CA ASP A 88 10.57 12.83 7.16
C ASP A 88 9.71 11.57 7.17
N ALA A 89 10.27 10.51 7.73
CA ALA A 89 9.60 9.21 7.81
C ALA A 89 8.29 9.27 8.61
N ILE A 90 8.22 10.11 9.64
CA ILE A 90 7.00 10.25 10.46
C ILE A 90 5.86 10.79 9.62
N HIS A 91 6.12 11.80 8.78
CA HIS A 91 5.12 12.34 7.87
C HIS A 91 4.65 11.25 6.88
N GLY A 92 5.57 10.42 6.40
CA GLY A 92 5.24 9.28 5.55
C GLY A 92 4.32 8.27 6.25
N MET A 93 4.58 7.98 7.53
CA MET A 93 3.70 7.12 8.32
C MET A 93 2.30 7.70 8.45
N GLU A 94 2.20 9.01 8.68
CA GLU A 94 0.91 9.70 8.77
C GLU A 94 0.14 9.64 7.45
N GLN A 95 0.85 9.79 6.33
CA GLN A 95 0.25 9.69 5.00
C GLN A 95 -0.30 8.29 4.74
N LEU A 96 0.45 7.25 5.10
CA LEU A 96 0.00 5.86 4.98
C LEU A 96 -1.25 5.60 5.82
N LEU A 97 -1.25 6.05 7.07
CA LEU A 97 -2.38 5.83 7.96
C LEU A 97 -3.64 6.55 7.45
N ALA A 98 -3.50 7.79 7.01
CA ALA A 98 -4.62 8.57 6.48
C ALA A 98 -5.21 7.90 5.23
N THR A 99 -4.36 7.40 4.34
CA THR A 99 -4.81 6.70 3.13
C THR A 99 -5.55 5.41 3.49
N ALA A 100 -5.01 4.64 4.42
CA ALA A 100 -5.63 3.39 4.85
C ALA A 100 -7.01 3.58 5.47
N LYS A 101 -7.27 4.74 6.07
CA LYS A 101 -8.57 5.10 6.64
C LYS A 101 -9.57 5.60 5.60
N ASN A 102 -9.13 5.90 4.40
CA ASN A 102 -10.00 6.43 3.35
C ASN A 102 -10.94 5.35 2.84
N SER A 103 -12.24 5.64 2.83
CA SER A 103 -13.28 4.67 2.45
C SER A 103 -13.16 4.19 1.00
N THR A 104 -12.50 4.95 0.13
CA THR A 104 -12.26 4.56 -1.26
C THR A 104 -11.57 3.20 -1.36
N PHE A 105 -10.72 2.86 -0.38
CA PHE A 105 -9.93 1.63 -0.38
C PHE A 105 -10.53 0.52 0.48
N ALA A 106 -11.68 0.75 1.09
CA ALA A 106 -12.32 -0.23 1.95
C ALA A 106 -13.04 -1.30 1.11
N SER A 107 -12.79 -2.56 1.42
CA SER A 107 -13.52 -3.68 0.84
C SER A 107 -13.31 -4.92 1.70
N PRO A 108 -14.39 -5.72 1.97
CA PRO A 108 -14.23 -6.99 2.68
C PRO A 108 -13.36 -8.00 1.94
N SER A 109 -13.13 -7.82 0.64
CA SER A 109 -12.26 -8.69 -0.16
C SER A 109 -10.77 -8.50 0.17
N ASN A 110 -10.40 -7.40 0.83
CA ASN A 110 -9.02 -7.16 1.27
C ASN A 110 -8.75 -7.98 2.54
N LYS A 111 -8.35 -9.23 2.36
CA LYS A 111 -8.13 -10.15 3.49
C LYS A 111 -6.86 -9.83 4.25
N ILE A 112 -5.84 -9.34 3.55
CA ILE A 112 -4.59 -8.89 4.14
C ILE A 112 -4.34 -7.46 3.69
N ARG A 113 -4.03 -6.59 4.66
CA ARG A 113 -3.72 -5.19 4.40
C ARG A 113 -2.34 -4.88 4.95
N LYS A 114 -1.54 -4.19 4.17
CA LYS A 114 -0.16 -3.84 4.52
C LYS A 114 0.10 -2.37 4.25
N ALA A 115 0.99 -1.78 5.04
CA ALA A 115 1.50 -0.44 4.82
C ALA A 115 3.03 -0.52 4.81
N ARG A 116 3.65 0.04 3.78
CA ARG A 116 5.11 -0.02 3.59
C ARG A 116 5.67 1.38 3.40
N LEU A 117 6.62 1.73 4.26
CA LEU A 117 7.34 2.99 4.17
C LEU A 117 8.75 2.68 3.66
N ILE A 118 9.13 3.29 2.53
CA ILE A 118 10.48 3.18 2.00
C ILE A 118 11.20 4.47 2.38
N ALA A 119 12.17 4.36 3.29
CA ALA A 119 12.87 5.52 3.82
C ALA A 119 14.33 5.19 4.14
N THR A 120 15.18 6.19 4.04
CA THR A 120 16.62 6.04 4.37
C THR A 120 16.84 5.89 5.87
N SER A 121 15.95 6.43 6.68
CA SER A 121 15.97 6.27 8.14
C SER A 121 14.57 5.92 8.63
N CYS A 122 14.50 5.05 9.63
CA CYS A 122 13.24 4.59 10.19
C CYS A 122 13.08 5.13 11.60
N PRO A 123 11.96 5.76 11.95
CA PRO A 123 11.75 6.29 13.28
C PRO A 123 11.61 5.17 14.31
N SER A 124 12.11 5.43 15.51
CA SER A 124 12.06 4.51 16.64
C SER A 124 10.91 4.87 17.59
N ASN A 125 10.24 3.86 18.13
CA ASN A 125 9.20 4.06 19.15
C ASN A 125 9.74 4.77 20.39
N LYS A 126 10.98 4.49 20.76
CA LYS A 126 11.60 5.05 21.97
C LYS A 126 11.77 6.57 21.90
N ALA A 127 11.94 7.10 20.71
CA ALA A 127 12.23 8.50 20.50
C ALA A 127 10.99 9.35 20.29
N ASN A 128 9.80 8.76 20.00
CA ASN A 128 8.67 9.54 19.59
C ASN A 128 7.33 8.86 19.89
N PRO A 129 6.53 9.43 20.82
CA PRO A 129 5.20 8.89 21.16
C PRO A 129 4.24 8.87 19.97
N LEU A 130 4.40 9.77 19.01
CA LEU A 130 3.58 9.81 17.79
C LEU A 130 3.80 8.57 16.93
N VAL A 131 5.06 8.15 16.79
CA VAL A 131 5.41 6.93 16.05
C VAL A 131 4.73 5.71 16.69
N GLU A 132 4.81 5.60 18.01
CA GLU A 132 4.17 4.51 18.74
C GLU A 132 2.66 4.51 18.54
N ARG A 133 2.03 5.69 18.59
CA ARG A 133 0.59 5.83 18.39
C ARG A 133 0.17 5.42 16.98
N ILE A 134 0.91 5.83 15.96
CA ILE A 134 0.61 5.47 14.57
C ILE A 134 0.73 3.95 14.37
N LYS A 135 1.78 3.34 14.90
CA LYS A 135 1.94 1.87 14.82
C LYS A 135 0.81 1.14 15.53
N ARG A 136 0.35 1.67 16.66
CA ARG A 136 -0.79 1.11 17.38
C ARG A 136 -2.08 1.23 16.57
N ASP A 137 -2.28 2.35 15.88
CA ASP A 137 -3.45 2.56 15.03
C ASP A 137 -3.46 1.58 13.86
N PHE A 138 -2.31 1.33 13.23
CA PHE A 138 -2.20 0.29 12.21
C PHE A 138 -2.57 -1.08 12.76
N SER A 139 -2.06 -1.42 13.94
CA SER A 139 -2.36 -2.69 14.58
C SER A 139 -3.86 -2.86 14.86
N LYS A 140 -4.53 -1.82 15.34
CA LYS A 140 -5.98 -1.82 15.56
C LYS A 140 -6.76 -2.04 14.28
N MET A 141 -6.26 -1.54 13.16
CA MET A 141 -6.87 -1.73 11.84
C MET A 141 -6.48 -3.07 11.19
N LYS A 142 -5.66 -3.87 11.87
CA LYS A 142 -5.11 -5.13 11.36
C LYS A 142 -4.30 -4.93 10.08
N ILE A 143 -3.54 -3.84 10.04
CA ILE A 143 -2.64 -3.52 8.94
C ILE A 143 -1.21 -3.84 9.38
N ASP A 144 -0.53 -4.67 8.60
CA ASP A 144 0.87 -5.02 8.83
C ASP A 144 1.76 -3.89 8.30
N TYR A 145 2.29 -3.09 9.22
CA TYR A 145 3.18 -1.98 8.89
C TYR A 145 4.64 -2.39 8.97
N LYS A 146 5.43 -2.00 7.96
CA LYS A 146 6.89 -2.14 7.98
C LYS A 146 7.56 -0.96 7.32
N SER A 147 8.74 -0.59 7.85
CA SER A 147 9.67 0.31 7.17
C SER A 147 10.72 -0.53 6.46
N LEU A 148 11.03 -0.17 5.23
CA LEU A 148 12.05 -0.82 4.42
C LEU A 148 13.05 0.23 3.95
N LYS A 149 14.30 -0.18 3.85
CA LYS A 149 15.35 0.69 3.26
C LYS A 149 15.25 0.64 1.74
N PRO A 150 15.70 1.70 1.04
CA PRO A 150 15.77 1.65 -0.43
C PRO A 150 16.57 0.44 -0.90
N GLY A 151 16.04 -0.29 -1.86
CA GLY A 151 16.66 -1.50 -2.39
C GLY A 151 16.34 -2.78 -1.62
N GLN A 152 15.74 -2.69 -0.44
CA GLN A 152 15.30 -3.85 0.31
C GLN A 152 14.02 -4.41 -0.31
N LYS A 153 14.00 -5.72 -0.57
CA LYS A 153 12.84 -6.37 -1.17
C LYS A 153 11.80 -6.73 -0.13
N ASP A 154 10.53 -6.53 -0.49
CA ASP A 154 9.40 -6.99 0.30
C ASP A 154 8.90 -8.30 -0.28
N ARG A 155 8.15 -9.05 0.51
CA ARG A 155 7.56 -10.33 0.08
C ARG A 155 6.09 -10.35 0.46
N LEU A 156 5.34 -11.01 -0.40
CA LEU A 156 3.90 -11.14 -0.20
C LEU A 156 3.55 -11.99 1.04
#